data_b9ae3b6d17b988d9868c57c371adcd48
#
_entry.id   b9ae3b6d17b988d9868c57c371adcd48
#
_cell.length_a   1.000
_cell.length_b   1.000
_cell.length_c   1.000
_cell.angle_alpha   90.00
_cell.angle_beta   90.00
_cell.angle_gamma   90.00
#
_symmetry.space_group_name_H-M   'P 1'
#
loop_
_entity.id
_entity.type
_entity.pdbx_description
1 polymer ?
#
loop_
_entity_poly.entity_id
_entity_poly.type
_entity_poly.pdbx_seq_one_letter_code
_entity_poly.pdbx_strand_id
1 'polypeptide(L)'
;TFSVSKYQTACGSSDIMSHTFENYFNSTKGAYIQARMAEGILKTCIKYAPIAIEDPENYEARANLMWASINGLISYGEDAAWAVHPMEHELSAFYDITHGAGLALLTPYWMQYVLSDDTVEKFVEYGTNVWDIDKDKAPMEIAEEAIAKTRQFFDSIGMPSHLRDLGIDETHFETMAEKAADGGLAHGFIP
;
A
#
# COMPACT_ATOMS: atom_id res chain seq x y z
N THR A 1 -2.09 -5.23 -22.29
CA THR A 1 -1.40 -4.48 -21.20
C THR A 1 -0.34 -3.51 -21.69
N PHE A 2 0.28 -3.70 -22.85
CA PHE A 2 1.33 -2.80 -23.40
C PHE A 2 0.83 -1.38 -23.68
N SER A 3 -0.47 -1.19 -23.92
CA SER A 3 -1.09 0.11 -24.13
C SER A 3 -1.43 0.90 -22.86
N VAL A 4 -1.20 0.31 -21.68
CA VAL A 4 -1.44 0.99 -20.39
C VAL A 4 -0.38 2.07 -20.20
N SER A 5 -0.82 3.30 -19.92
CA SER A 5 0.09 4.44 -19.72
C SER A 5 1.02 4.23 -18.50
N LYS A 6 2.14 4.96 -18.47
CA LYS A 6 3.08 4.96 -17.35
C LYS A 6 2.38 5.30 -16.03
N TYR A 7 1.56 6.35 -16.05
CA TYR A 7 0.80 6.78 -14.88
C TYR A 7 -0.18 5.71 -14.39
N GLN A 8 -0.96 5.10 -15.28
CA GLN A 8 -1.88 4.03 -14.90
C GLN A 8 -1.16 2.75 -14.47
N THR A 9 0.04 2.49 -15.00
CA THR A 9 0.88 1.37 -14.52
C THR A 9 1.34 1.63 -13.07
N ALA A 10 1.75 2.85 -12.76
CA ALA A 10 2.14 3.24 -11.41
C ALA A 10 0.95 3.17 -10.44
N CYS A 11 -0.21 3.75 -10.81
CA CYS A 11 -1.43 3.68 -10.01
C CYS A 11 -1.88 2.24 -9.75
N GLY A 12 -1.92 1.39 -10.79
CA GLY A 12 -2.30 -0.01 -10.64
C GLY A 12 -1.32 -0.80 -9.77
N SER A 13 -0.02 -0.51 -9.86
CA SER A 13 0.98 -1.15 -8.99
C SER A 13 0.80 -0.74 -7.52
N SER A 14 0.46 0.51 -7.27
CA SER A 14 0.15 1.02 -5.93
C SER A 14 -1.10 0.38 -5.36
N ASP A 15 -2.11 0.16 -6.18
CA ASP A 15 -3.37 -0.48 -5.82
C ASP A 15 -3.17 -1.96 -5.47
N ILE A 16 -2.39 -2.70 -6.28
CA ILE A 16 -1.99 -4.08 -5.95
C ILE A 16 -1.30 -4.15 -4.57
N MET A 17 -0.39 -3.21 -4.30
CA MET A 17 0.30 -3.16 -3.01
C MET A 17 -0.67 -2.84 -1.87
N SER A 18 -1.61 -1.93 -2.07
CA SER A 18 -2.59 -1.56 -1.05
C SER A 18 -3.48 -2.73 -0.67
N HIS A 19 -4.06 -3.45 -1.63
CA HIS A 19 -4.81 -4.68 -1.37
C HIS A 19 -3.97 -5.76 -0.68
N THR A 20 -2.70 -5.86 -1.06
CA THR A 20 -1.77 -6.80 -0.41
C THR A 20 -1.48 -6.39 1.04
N PHE A 21 -1.34 -5.09 1.33
CA PHE A 21 -1.16 -4.58 2.70
C PHE A 21 -2.36 -4.88 3.59
N GLU A 22 -3.58 -4.76 3.08
CA GLU A 22 -4.80 -5.11 3.82
C GLU A 22 -4.79 -6.56 4.33
N ASN A 23 -4.29 -7.47 3.51
CA ASN A 23 -4.17 -8.87 3.89
C ASN A 23 -2.93 -9.16 4.74
N TYR A 24 -1.85 -8.39 4.58
CA TYR A 24 -0.58 -8.60 5.25
C TYR A 24 -0.56 -8.05 6.68
N PHE A 25 -1.01 -6.81 6.85
CA PHE A 25 -1.06 -6.12 8.15
C PHE A 25 -2.34 -6.47 8.91
N ASN A 26 -2.50 -7.73 9.29
CA ASN A 26 -3.63 -8.21 10.07
C ASN A 26 -3.14 -8.85 11.39
N SER A 27 -4.06 -9.06 12.32
CA SER A 27 -3.77 -9.63 13.64
C SER A 27 -3.85 -11.17 13.67
N THR A 28 -4.11 -11.83 12.54
CA THR A 28 -4.26 -13.28 12.46
C THR A 28 -2.96 -14.00 12.79
N LYS A 29 -2.97 -14.82 13.82
CA LYS A 29 -1.80 -15.60 14.24
C LYS A 29 -1.69 -16.88 13.38
N GLY A 30 -0.45 -17.24 13.01
CA GLY A 30 -0.16 -18.49 12.33
C GLY A 30 -0.39 -18.50 10.81
N ALA A 31 -0.72 -17.34 10.21
CA ALA A 31 -0.89 -17.19 8.76
C ALA A 31 0.46 -17.08 8.02
N TYR A 32 1.37 -18.03 8.26
CA TYR A 32 2.75 -17.96 7.75
C TYR A 32 2.81 -18.00 6.21
N ILE A 33 2.09 -18.93 5.56
CA ILE A 33 2.09 -19.04 4.10
C ILE A 33 1.52 -17.77 3.47
N GLN A 34 0.42 -17.26 4.01
CA GLN A 34 -0.23 -16.04 3.53
C GLN A 34 0.71 -14.83 3.60
N ALA A 35 1.43 -14.68 4.71
CA ALA A 35 2.42 -13.62 4.85
C ALA A 35 3.54 -13.74 3.81
N ARG A 36 4.10 -14.93 3.58
CA ARG A 36 5.14 -15.15 2.54
C ARG A 36 4.63 -14.90 1.12
N MET A 37 3.38 -15.22 0.83
CA MET A 37 2.75 -14.91 -0.46
C MET A 37 2.59 -13.40 -0.66
N ALA A 38 2.08 -12.71 0.35
CA ALA A 38 1.94 -11.25 0.33
C ALA A 38 3.29 -10.55 0.12
N GLU A 39 4.32 -10.96 0.83
CA GLU A 39 5.68 -10.44 0.64
C GLU A 39 6.22 -10.67 -0.77
N GLY A 40 5.94 -11.83 -1.36
CA GLY A 40 6.28 -12.13 -2.75
C GLY A 40 5.59 -11.19 -3.73
N ILE A 41 4.32 -10.86 -3.50
CA ILE A 41 3.56 -9.90 -4.31
C ILE A 41 4.14 -8.50 -4.18
N LEU A 42 4.40 -8.03 -2.96
CA LEU A 42 5.00 -6.72 -2.69
C LEU A 42 6.37 -6.60 -3.37
N LYS A 43 7.25 -7.58 -3.20
CA LYS A 43 8.56 -7.62 -3.89
C LYS A 43 8.42 -7.63 -5.42
N THR A 44 7.39 -8.29 -5.94
CA THR A 44 7.09 -8.28 -7.38
C THR A 44 6.74 -6.88 -7.86
N CYS A 45 5.87 -6.17 -7.15
CA CYS A 45 5.53 -4.78 -7.50
C CYS A 45 6.75 -3.86 -7.41
N ILE A 46 7.53 -3.96 -6.34
CA ILE A 46 8.76 -3.15 -6.15
C ILE A 46 9.75 -3.38 -7.28
N LYS A 47 9.93 -4.62 -7.74
CA LYS A 47 10.87 -4.96 -8.80
C LYS A 47 10.35 -4.55 -10.19
N TYR A 48 9.12 -4.88 -10.51
CA TYR A 48 8.64 -4.84 -11.88
C TYR A 48 7.85 -3.58 -12.25
N ALA A 49 7.29 -2.83 -11.29
CA ALA A 49 6.59 -1.59 -11.62
C ALA A 49 7.52 -0.55 -12.27
N PRO A 50 8.71 -0.25 -11.73
CA PRO A 50 9.63 0.68 -12.39
C PRO A 50 10.02 0.22 -13.81
N ILE A 51 10.25 -1.08 -14.01
CA ILE A 51 10.62 -1.64 -15.33
C ILE A 51 9.48 -1.46 -16.32
N ALA A 52 8.23 -1.78 -15.93
CA ALA A 52 7.07 -1.63 -16.80
C ALA A 52 6.70 -0.17 -17.09
N ILE A 53 7.09 0.76 -16.20
CA ILE A 53 6.92 2.21 -16.40
C ILE A 53 7.95 2.73 -17.40
N GLU A 54 9.21 2.28 -17.30
CA GLU A 54 10.29 2.71 -18.19
C GLU A 54 10.11 2.08 -19.59
N ASP A 55 9.91 0.77 -19.64
CA ASP A 55 9.68 -0.02 -20.84
C ASP A 55 8.26 -0.67 -20.83
N PRO A 56 7.24 0.00 -21.36
CA PRO A 56 5.86 -0.50 -21.37
C PRO A 56 5.66 -1.82 -22.13
N GLU A 57 6.56 -2.17 -23.05
CA GLU A 57 6.50 -3.39 -23.84
C GLU A 57 7.26 -4.56 -23.21
N ASN A 58 7.89 -4.36 -22.06
CA ASN A 58 8.58 -5.42 -21.33
C ASN A 58 7.59 -6.51 -20.91
N TYR A 59 7.59 -7.61 -21.62
CA TYR A 59 6.64 -8.71 -21.39
C TYR A 59 6.78 -9.30 -19.99
N GLU A 60 8.02 -9.51 -19.52
CA GLU A 60 8.25 -10.11 -18.20
C GLU A 60 7.66 -9.23 -17.09
N ALA A 61 7.93 -7.92 -17.14
CA ALA A 61 7.40 -6.99 -16.15
C ALA A 61 5.87 -6.94 -16.16
N ARG A 62 5.26 -6.84 -17.35
CA ARG A 62 3.81 -6.83 -17.52
C ARG A 62 3.14 -8.12 -17.05
N ALA A 63 3.71 -9.28 -17.37
CA ALA A 63 3.19 -10.58 -16.96
C ALA A 63 3.25 -10.75 -15.44
N ASN A 64 4.37 -10.36 -14.81
CA ASN A 64 4.52 -10.44 -13.36
C ASN A 64 3.55 -9.50 -12.63
N LEU A 65 3.38 -8.26 -13.09
CA LEU A 65 2.42 -7.33 -12.49
C LEU A 65 0.97 -7.82 -12.66
N MET A 66 0.63 -8.39 -13.84
CA MET A 66 -0.70 -8.97 -14.05
C MET A 66 -0.95 -10.15 -13.11
N TRP A 67 0.03 -11.02 -12.91
CA TRP A 67 -0.09 -12.13 -11.97
C TRP A 67 -0.17 -11.63 -10.52
N ALA A 68 0.62 -10.62 -10.16
CA ALA A 68 0.56 -9.98 -8.86
C ALA A 68 -0.82 -9.36 -8.59
N SER A 69 -1.47 -8.73 -9.59
CA SER A 69 -2.79 -8.12 -9.43
C SER A 69 -3.88 -9.12 -9.08
N ILE A 70 -3.86 -10.29 -9.71
CA ILE A 70 -4.82 -11.36 -9.41
C ILE A 70 -4.62 -11.88 -7.99
N ASN A 71 -3.37 -12.09 -7.59
CA ASN A 71 -3.05 -12.65 -6.28
C ASN A 71 -3.17 -11.62 -5.15
N GLY A 72 -2.94 -10.34 -5.40
CA GLY A 72 -3.14 -9.26 -4.43
C GLY A 72 -4.59 -9.07 -3.97
N LEU A 73 -5.55 -9.46 -4.84
CA LEU A 73 -6.98 -9.43 -4.55
C LEU A 73 -7.50 -10.71 -3.86
N ILE A 74 -6.70 -11.76 -3.78
CA ILE A 74 -7.11 -12.98 -3.07
C ILE A 74 -7.00 -12.70 -1.56
N SER A 75 -8.14 -12.74 -0.89
CA SER A 75 -8.17 -12.68 0.58
C SER A 75 -7.48 -13.91 1.14
N TYR A 76 -6.41 -13.70 1.88
CA TYR A 76 -5.66 -14.76 2.52
C TYR A 76 -6.14 -15.10 3.93
N GLY A 77 -7.23 -14.53 4.35
CA GLY A 77 -7.76 -14.72 5.69
C GLY A 77 -8.93 -13.83 5.99
N GLU A 78 -9.37 -13.91 7.20
CA GLU A 78 -10.44 -13.09 7.74
C GLU A 78 -9.84 -11.81 8.32
N ASP A 79 -10.64 -10.77 8.40
CA ASP A 79 -10.30 -9.50 9.03
C ASP A 79 -9.20 -8.68 8.33
N ALA A 80 -9.39 -8.45 7.03
CA ALA A 80 -8.69 -7.36 6.35
C ALA A 80 -9.11 -6.04 7.05
N ALA A 81 -8.17 -5.45 7.74
CA ALA A 81 -8.45 -4.38 8.69
C ALA A 81 -7.59 -3.16 8.39
N TRP A 82 -7.66 -2.66 7.16
CA TRP A 82 -6.84 -1.58 6.65
C TRP A 82 -7.70 -0.40 6.20
N ALA A 83 -7.59 0.75 6.85
CA ALA A 83 -8.48 1.87 6.61
C ALA A 83 -8.09 2.75 5.41
N VAL A 84 -7.04 2.42 4.66
CA VAL A 84 -6.55 3.25 3.55
C VAL A 84 -7.58 3.34 2.43
N HIS A 85 -8.21 2.21 2.04
CA HIS A 85 -9.25 2.21 1.01
C HIS A 85 -10.47 3.05 1.39
N PRO A 86 -11.10 2.89 2.57
CA PRO A 86 -12.20 3.77 2.98
C PRO A 86 -11.85 5.26 2.96
N MET A 87 -10.66 5.62 3.43
CA MET A 87 -10.20 7.02 3.38
C MET A 87 -9.98 7.51 1.95
N GLU A 88 -9.41 6.67 1.09
CA GLU A 88 -9.16 7.00 -0.30
C GLU A 88 -10.45 7.15 -1.10
N HIS A 89 -11.44 6.31 -0.84
CA HIS A 89 -12.75 6.40 -1.49
C HIS A 89 -13.39 7.77 -1.30
N GLU A 90 -13.21 8.38 -0.12
CA GLU A 90 -13.70 9.74 0.10
C GLU A 90 -12.90 10.78 -0.69
N LEU A 91 -11.56 10.62 -0.82
CA LEU A 91 -10.76 11.50 -1.69
C LEU A 91 -11.20 11.40 -3.15
N SER A 92 -11.40 10.20 -3.66
CA SER A 92 -11.91 10.00 -5.02
C SER A 92 -13.33 10.55 -5.21
N ALA A 93 -14.21 10.38 -4.23
CA ALA A 93 -15.59 10.86 -4.30
C ALA A 93 -15.69 12.40 -4.34
N PHE A 94 -14.82 13.10 -3.60
CA PHE A 94 -14.84 14.58 -3.52
C PHE A 94 -14.04 15.26 -4.62
N TYR A 95 -12.93 14.64 -5.08
CA TYR A 95 -11.95 15.30 -5.95
C TYR A 95 -11.69 14.61 -7.27
N ASP A 96 -12.38 13.48 -7.55
CA ASP A 96 -12.23 12.69 -8.80
C ASP A 96 -10.77 12.35 -9.12
N ILE A 97 -9.99 11.99 -8.09
CA ILE A 97 -8.58 11.59 -8.25
C ILE A 97 -8.48 10.14 -8.71
N THR A 98 -7.34 9.77 -9.29
CA THR A 98 -7.08 8.38 -9.64
C THR A 98 -6.86 7.55 -8.37
N HIS A 99 -7.67 6.50 -8.18
CA HIS A 99 -7.70 5.65 -7.00
C HIS A 99 -6.32 5.22 -6.50
N GLY A 100 -5.51 4.60 -7.35
CA GLY A 100 -4.16 4.15 -6.96
C GLY A 100 -3.21 5.27 -6.54
N ALA A 101 -3.42 6.51 -7.01
CA ALA A 101 -2.63 7.65 -6.57
C ALA A 101 -3.01 8.08 -5.14
N GLY A 102 -4.30 8.07 -4.81
CA GLY A 102 -4.78 8.32 -3.46
C GLY A 102 -4.30 7.25 -2.46
N LEU A 103 -4.34 5.98 -2.86
CA LEU A 103 -3.81 4.89 -2.03
C LEU A 103 -2.31 5.05 -1.76
N ALA A 104 -1.51 5.33 -2.79
CA ALA A 104 -0.06 5.54 -2.64
C ALA A 104 0.27 6.72 -1.72
N LEU A 105 -0.54 7.78 -1.80
CA LEU A 105 -0.41 8.95 -0.94
C LEU A 105 -0.69 8.60 0.52
N LEU A 106 -1.82 7.96 0.80
CA LEU A 106 -2.30 7.72 2.17
C LEU A 106 -1.53 6.62 2.89
N THR A 107 -1.09 5.57 2.18
CA THR A 107 -0.50 4.37 2.79
C THR A 107 0.65 4.66 3.77
N PRO A 108 1.69 5.45 3.42
CA PRO A 108 2.80 5.68 4.37
C PRO A 108 2.37 6.49 5.61
N TYR A 109 1.42 7.41 5.47
CA TYR A 109 0.88 8.16 6.62
C TYR A 109 0.06 7.26 7.54
N TRP A 110 -0.75 6.37 6.95
CA TRP A 110 -1.48 5.37 7.72
C TRP A 110 -0.54 4.42 8.47
N MET A 111 0.51 3.94 7.80
CA MET A 111 1.54 3.10 8.42
C MET A 111 2.18 3.81 9.63
N GLN A 112 2.50 5.09 9.50
CA GLN A 112 3.02 5.89 10.62
C GLN A 112 2.02 6.03 11.76
N TYR A 113 0.75 6.22 11.45
CA TYR A 113 -0.31 6.39 12.43
C TYR A 113 -0.55 5.14 13.28
N VAL A 114 -0.52 3.95 12.64
CA VAL A 114 -0.78 2.67 13.33
C VAL A 114 0.46 2.04 13.93
N LEU A 115 1.65 2.57 13.65
CA LEU A 115 2.90 2.07 14.23
C LEU A 115 2.94 2.37 15.74
N SER A 116 3.08 1.32 16.54
CA SER A 116 3.14 1.37 18.00
C SER A 116 3.92 0.17 18.53
N ASP A 117 4.15 0.11 19.83
CA ASP A 117 4.78 -1.04 20.46
C ASP A 117 3.97 -2.34 20.26
N ASP A 118 2.65 -2.24 20.12
CA ASP A 118 1.77 -3.40 19.91
C ASP A 118 1.76 -3.90 18.46
N THR A 119 2.10 -3.05 17.50
CA THR A 119 2.08 -3.36 16.06
C THR A 119 3.46 -3.52 15.43
N VAL A 120 4.51 -3.09 16.10
CA VAL A 120 5.88 -3.01 15.57
C VAL A 120 6.41 -4.34 15.03
N GLU A 121 6.05 -5.47 15.64
CA GLU A 121 6.53 -6.79 15.21
C GLU A 121 6.14 -7.08 13.74
N LYS A 122 4.94 -6.67 13.33
CA LYS A 122 4.50 -6.86 11.94
C LYS A 122 5.24 -5.94 10.96
N PHE A 123 5.60 -4.74 11.39
CA PHE A 123 6.45 -3.84 10.62
C PHE A 123 7.90 -4.33 10.53
N VAL A 124 8.43 -4.97 11.58
CA VAL A 124 9.73 -5.64 11.55
C VAL A 124 9.73 -6.77 10.52
N GLU A 125 8.70 -7.62 10.51
CA GLU A 125 8.53 -8.67 9.52
C GLU A 125 8.49 -8.08 8.09
N TYR A 126 7.72 -7.02 7.89
CA TYR A 126 7.64 -6.29 6.63
C TYR A 126 8.99 -5.72 6.19
N GLY A 127 9.65 -5.01 7.08
CA GLY A 127 10.95 -4.37 6.80
C GLY A 127 12.03 -5.37 6.44
N THR A 128 12.12 -6.46 7.19
CA THR A 128 13.16 -7.49 6.95
C THR A 128 12.88 -8.34 5.73
N ASN A 129 11.62 -8.74 5.50
CA ASN A 129 11.28 -9.68 4.44
C ASN A 129 11.01 -9.02 3.08
N VAL A 130 10.51 -7.78 3.07
CA VAL A 130 10.19 -7.08 1.82
C VAL A 130 11.31 -6.13 1.40
N TRP A 131 11.87 -5.38 2.36
CA TRP A 131 12.86 -4.34 2.10
C TRP A 131 14.30 -4.77 2.38
N ASP A 132 14.51 -6.00 2.83
CA ASP A 132 15.82 -6.56 3.17
C ASP A 132 16.58 -5.67 4.20
N ILE A 133 15.84 -5.06 5.14
CA ILE A 133 16.41 -4.25 6.22
C ILE A 133 17.10 -5.19 7.21
N ASP A 134 18.25 -4.76 7.73
CA ASP A 134 19.02 -5.53 8.68
C ASP A 134 18.20 -5.79 9.97
N LYS A 135 17.99 -7.08 10.25
CA LYS A 135 17.24 -7.58 11.42
C LYS A 135 17.90 -7.28 12.76
N ASP A 136 19.19 -6.92 12.76
CA ASP A 136 19.95 -6.65 13.98
C ASP A 136 19.74 -5.20 14.49
N LYS A 137 18.98 -4.36 13.74
CA LYS A 137 18.53 -3.04 14.17
C LYS A 137 17.43 -3.12 15.23
N ALA A 138 17.20 -2.00 15.92
CA ALA A 138 16.08 -1.90 16.84
C ALA A 138 14.72 -2.06 16.11
N PRO A 139 13.73 -2.75 16.71
CA PRO A 139 12.43 -3.00 16.05
C PRO A 139 11.77 -1.74 15.48
N MET A 140 11.73 -0.67 16.26
CA MET A 140 11.13 0.61 15.82
C MET A 140 11.92 1.23 14.66
N GLU A 141 13.24 1.14 14.67
CA GLU A 141 14.10 1.64 13.59
C GLU A 141 13.84 0.87 12.28
N ILE A 142 13.67 -0.46 12.35
CA ILE A 142 13.29 -1.28 11.17
C ILE A 142 11.93 -0.84 10.63
N ALA A 143 10.96 -0.63 11.52
CA ALA A 143 9.61 -0.22 11.14
C ALA A 143 9.59 1.16 10.45
N GLU A 144 10.25 2.15 11.04
CA GLU A 144 10.35 3.50 10.47
C GLU A 144 11.08 3.50 9.12
N GLU A 145 12.17 2.74 9.01
CA GLU A 145 12.90 2.60 7.74
C GLU A 145 12.04 1.92 6.66
N ALA A 146 11.26 0.90 7.02
CA ALA A 146 10.35 0.23 6.10
C ALA A 146 9.27 1.17 5.56
N ILE A 147 8.69 2.01 6.42
CA ILE A 147 7.73 3.04 6.03
C ILE A 147 8.38 4.07 5.10
N ALA A 148 9.58 4.53 5.44
CA ALA A 148 10.33 5.46 4.61
C ALA A 148 10.66 4.89 3.23
N LYS A 149 11.06 3.61 3.14
CA LYS A 149 11.30 2.91 1.87
C LYS A 149 10.02 2.76 1.04
N THR A 150 8.88 2.52 1.69
CA THR A 150 7.58 2.48 1.02
C THR A 150 7.25 3.83 0.40
N ARG A 151 7.46 4.94 1.12
CA ARG A 151 7.28 6.29 0.58
C ARG A 151 8.21 6.55 -0.61
N GLN A 152 9.51 6.26 -0.44
CA GLN A 152 10.51 6.44 -1.49
C GLN A 152 10.17 5.63 -2.76
N PHE A 153 9.63 4.43 -2.60
CA PHE A 153 9.19 3.62 -3.74
C PHE A 153 8.05 4.32 -4.49
N PHE A 154 6.99 4.75 -3.79
CA PHE A 154 5.89 5.46 -4.43
C PHE A 154 6.36 6.76 -5.12
N ASP A 155 7.25 7.52 -4.50
CA ASP A 155 7.86 8.70 -5.12
C ASP A 155 8.63 8.33 -6.39
N SER A 156 9.38 7.22 -6.38
CA SER A 156 10.20 6.77 -7.51
C SER A 156 9.38 6.36 -8.74
N ILE A 157 8.13 5.94 -8.54
CA ILE A 157 7.20 5.62 -9.63
C ILE A 157 6.24 6.78 -9.98
N GLY A 158 6.50 7.97 -9.43
CA GLY A 158 5.78 9.21 -9.75
C GLY A 158 4.43 9.37 -9.05
N MET A 159 4.23 8.73 -7.91
CA MET A 159 3.01 8.91 -7.11
C MET A 159 3.10 10.17 -6.23
N PRO A 160 1.95 10.82 -5.93
CA PRO A 160 1.93 12.02 -5.13
C PRO A 160 2.34 11.74 -3.68
N SER A 161 3.00 12.72 -3.04
CA SER A 161 3.42 12.63 -1.64
C SER A 161 2.54 13.45 -0.70
N HIS A 162 1.82 14.45 -1.24
CA HIS A 162 0.99 15.35 -0.45
C HIS A 162 -0.35 15.57 -1.13
N LEU A 163 -1.40 15.82 -0.33
CA LEU A 163 -2.74 16.15 -0.85
C LEU A 163 -2.72 17.36 -1.81
N ARG A 164 -1.87 18.35 -1.53
CA ARG A 164 -1.70 19.52 -2.40
C ARG A 164 -1.19 19.18 -3.79
N ASP A 165 -0.47 18.08 -3.97
CA ASP A 165 0.02 17.63 -5.27
C ASP A 165 -1.13 17.19 -6.19
N LEU A 166 -2.27 16.85 -5.57
CA LEU A 166 -3.53 16.50 -6.21
C LEU A 166 -4.55 17.67 -6.23
N GLY A 167 -4.14 18.86 -5.79
CA GLY A 167 -5.01 20.01 -5.70
C GLY A 167 -6.04 19.96 -4.58
N ILE A 168 -5.82 19.12 -3.59
CA ILE A 168 -6.72 18.91 -2.45
C ILE A 168 -6.33 19.83 -1.32
N ASP A 169 -7.28 20.64 -0.84
CA ASP A 169 -7.16 21.52 0.32
C ASP A 169 -7.95 20.99 1.54
N GLU A 170 -7.97 21.75 2.63
CA GLU A 170 -8.58 21.35 3.90
C GLU A 170 -10.12 21.43 3.91
N THR A 171 -10.76 21.94 2.83
CA THR A 171 -12.18 22.32 2.81
C THR A 171 -13.12 21.18 3.22
N HIS A 172 -12.77 19.96 2.86
CA HIS A 172 -13.65 18.78 3.06
C HIS A 172 -13.10 17.76 4.05
N PHE A 173 -11.97 18.03 4.73
CA PHE A 173 -11.29 17.03 5.57
C PHE A 173 -12.19 16.45 6.66
N GLU A 174 -12.92 17.29 7.39
CA GLU A 174 -13.82 16.84 8.47
C GLU A 174 -14.91 15.91 7.92
N THR A 175 -15.59 16.33 6.84
CA THR A 175 -16.66 15.54 6.22
C THR A 175 -16.15 14.22 5.65
N MET A 176 -14.99 14.20 5.01
CA MET A 176 -14.36 12.99 4.48
C MET A 176 -13.96 12.04 5.62
N ALA A 177 -13.39 12.57 6.70
CA ALA A 177 -13.00 11.76 7.86
C ALA A 177 -14.23 11.11 8.54
N GLU A 178 -15.32 11.86 8.73
CA GLU A 178 -16.58 11.33 9.27
C GLU A 178 -17.13 10.20 8.39
N LYS A 179 -17.19 10.40 7.07
CA LYS A 179 -17.71 9.39 6.14
C LYS A 179 -16.82 8.15 6.06
N ALA A 180 -15.51 8.32 6.05
CA ALA A 180 -14.58 7.20 6.07
C ALA A 180 -14.74 6.38 7.36
N ALA A 181 -14.92 7.03 8.50
CA ALA A 181 -15.17 6.39 9.78
C ALA A 181 -16.48 5.58 9.78
N ASP A 182 -17.57 6.16 9.27
CA ASP A 182 -18.88 5.50 9.20
C ASP A 182 -18.86 4.30 8.22
N GLY A 183 -18.10 4.39 7.13
CA GLY A 183 -18.06 3.38 6.08
C GLY A 183 -17.10 2.22 6.30
N GLY A 184 -16.07 2.39 7.09
CA GLY A 184 -14.98 1.43 7.14
C GLY A 184 -14.37 1.16 8.51
N LEU A 185 -14.26 2.16 9.36
CA LEU A 185 -13.60 2.01 10.66
C LEU A 185 -14.45 1.28 11.71
N ALA A 186 -15.74 1.09 11.45
CA ALA A 186 -16.65 0.36 12.34
C ALA A 186 -16.33 -1.14 12.48
N HIS A 187 -15.42 -1.68 11.68
CA HIS A 187 -15.11 -3.11 11.63
C HIS A 187 -13.78 -3.50 12.26
N GLY A 188 -13.26 -2.68 13.17
CA GLY A 188 -12.17 -3.10 14.06
C GLY A 188 -10.84 -3.27 13.34
N PHE A 189 -10.23 -2.15 13.02
CA PHE A 189 -8.86 -2.16 12.59
C PHE A 189 -7.90 -2.12 13.77
N ILE A 190 -6.77 -2.76 13.56
CA ILE A 190 -5.59 -2.79 14.41
C ILE A 190 -5.55 -1.60 15.34
N PRO A 191 -5.68 -1.83 16.63
CA PRO A 191 -5.27 -0.84 17.59
C PRO A 191 -3.76 -0.73 17.54
#